data_09c96bcdb22fce8c07f3eaac2a5f8452
#
_entry.id   09c96bcdb22fce8c07f3eaac2a5f8452
#
_cell.length_a   1.000
_cell.length_b   1.000
_cell.length_c   1.000
_cell.angle_alpha   90.00
_cell.angle_beta   90.00
_cell.angle_gamma   90.00
#
_symmetry.space_group_name_H-M   'P 1'
#
loop_
_entity.id
_entity.type
_entity.pdbx_description
1 polymer ?
#
loop_
_entity_poly.entity_id
_entity_poly.type
_entity_poly.pdbx_seq_one_letter_code
_entity_poly.pdbx_strand_id
1 'polypeptide(L)'
;MTTVRTRIAPSPTGDPHVGTAYIALFNLCFARQHGGQFVLRIEDTDQLRSTRESEQQIYDALRWLGIEWDEGPDVGGPHGPYRQSERGEIYKKYSDELVAKGHAFPCFCSAERLDQVRAEQMANKETPRYDGHCMHIGADTAQQRIAAGESHVIRMKVPTEGVCQVQDMLRGTVEIGWDRMDMQVLMKADGLPTYFLANVVDDHLMGITHVLRGEEWLPSAPKLIKLYEYFGWEQPQLCYMPLLRNPDKSKLSKRKNPTSVTFYERMGFMPEAMLNYLGRMGWSMPDEREKFTLTEMIEHFDINRVSLGGPIFDVEKLSWLNGQWLRELSVEQFADAVQRWAFNPDYMMRIAPHVQQRVETFSQIAPLAGFFFSGALSLDPALFEHKRLDPTQVRQVLQLTLWKLEALRQWDKERITDCIQAVAAHLELKLRDVMPLMFASITGQASSVSVLDAMEIIGPDLTRFRLRQALELLGGASKKEVKEWEKLYASMA
;
A
#
# COMPACT_ATOMS: atom_id res chain seq x y z
N MET A 1 -12.90 14.16 -30.35
CA MET A 1 -12.14 13.11 -29.62
C MET A 1 -12.46 13.26 -28.15
N THR A 2 -12.79 12.17 -27.46
CA THR A 2 -13.05 12.22 -26.02
C THR A 2 -11.74 12.53 -25.30
N THR A 3 -11.75 13.48 -24.36
CA THR A 3 -10.56 13.83 -23.56
C THR A 3 -10.09 12.59 -22.80
N VAL A 4 -8.80 12.28 -22.85
CA VAL A 4 -8.21 11.18 -22.09
C VAL A 4 -8.39 11.47 -20.58
N ARG A 5 -8.90 10.50 -19.84
CA ARG A 5 -9.06 10.57 -18.40
C ARG A 5 -8.54 9.29 -17.77
N THR A 6 -7.54 9.44 -16.91
CA THR A 6 -6.97 8.36 -16.11
C THR A 6 -7.23 8.59 -14.63
N ARG A 7 -6.97 7.61 -13.79
CA ARG A 7 -7.11 7.74 -12.33
C ARG A 7 -6.12 6.89 -11.56
N ILE A 8 -5.79 7.36 -10.37
CA ILE A 8 -5.27 6.53 -9.29
C ILE A 8 -6.34 6.39 -8.21
N ALA A 9 -6.51 5.19 -7.68
CA ALA A 9 -7.59 4.88 -6.75
C ALA A 9 -7.06 4.09 -5.54
N PRO A 10 -6.27 4.72 -4.65
CA PRO A 10 -5.70 4.05 -3.49
C PRO A 10 -6.73 3.85 -2.37
N SER A 11 -6.58 2.74 -1.63
CA SER A 11 -7.28 2.52 -0.37
C SER A 11 -6.44 3.07 0.79
N PRO A 12 -6.99 3.93 1.67
CA PRO A 12 -6.26 4.57 2.76
C PRO A 12 -6.14 3.64 3.98
N THR A 13 -5.44 2.50 3.81
CA THR A 13 -5.34 1.42 4.80
C THR A 13 -3.94 1.31 5.41
N GLY A 14 -3.13 2.33 5.34
CA GLY A 14 -1.76 2.42 5.88
C GLY A 14 -0.86 3.27 5.01
N ASP A 15 0.45 3.15 5.23
CA ASP A 15 1.47 3.99 4.58
C ASP A 15 1.41 3.90 3.04
N PRO A 16 1.60 5.01 2.32
CA PRO A 16 1.53 5.07 0.86
C PRO A 16 2.64 4.24 0.21
N HIS A 17 2.25 3.23 -0.55
CA HIS A 17 3.16 2.27 -1.14
C HIS A 17 3.82 2.81 -2.42
N VAL A 18 5.12 2.56 -2.62
CA VAL A 18 5.84 2.95 -3.86
C VAL A 18 5.18 2.38 -5.13
N GLY A 19 4.50 1.24 -5.03
CA GLY A 19 3.70 0.70 -6.14
C GLY A 19 2.51 1.59 -6.51
N THR A 20 1.88 2.25 -5.54
CA THR A 20 0.82 3.23 -5.80
C THR A 20 1.40 4.46 -6.50
N ALA A 21 2.54 4.98 -6.03
CA ALA A 21 3.23 6.09 -6.66
C ALA A 21 3.69 5.74 -8.10
N TYR A 22 4.20 4.53 -8.32
CA TYR A 22 4.54 4.00 -9.64
C TYR A 22 3.35 4.02 -10.60
N ILE A 23 2.21 3.46 -10.20
CA ILE A 23 0.99 3.46 -11.02
C ILE A 23 0.45 4.89 -11.21
N ALA A 24 0.50 5.74 -10.18
CA ALA A 24 0.07 7.14 -10.27
C ALA A 24 0.92 7.92 -11.30
N LEU A 25 2.24 7.75 -11.27
CA LEU A 25 3.16 8.39 -12.23
C LEU A 25 2.82 8.02 -13.67
N PHE A 26 2.60 6.75 -13.97
CA PHE A 26 2.28 6.31 -15.34
C PHE A 26 0.89 6.78 -15.79
N ASN A 27 -0.11 6.83 -14.90
CA ASN A 27 -1.42 7.43 -15.18
C ASN A 27 -1.29 8.94 -15.47
N LEU A 28 -0.52 9.66 -14.67
CA LEU A 28 -0.26 11.08 -14.88
C LEU A 28 0.42 11.33 -16.22
N CYS A 29 1.51 10.62 -16.52
CA CYS A 29 2.25 10.79 -17.77
C CYS A 29 1.37 10.49 -18.98
N PHE A 30 0.59 9.41 -18.95
CA PHE A 30 -0.34 9.07 -20.02
C PHE A 30 -1.41 10.16 -20.23
N ALA A 31 -2.02 10.65 -19.15
CA ALA A 31 -3.01 11.72 -19.24
C ALA A 31 -2.40 13.02 -19.79
N ARG A 32 -1.28 13.46 -19.25
CA ARG A 32 -0.64 14.72 -19.64
C ARG A 32 -0.15 14.72 -21.09
N GLN A 33 0.44 13.63 -21.55
CA GLN A 33 0.88 13.48 -22.94
C GLN A 33 -0.27 13.65 -23.91
N HIS A 34 -1.47 13.20 -23.54
CA HIS A 34 -2.65 13.31 -24.40
C HIS A 34 -3.49 14.58 -24.13
N GLY A 35 -2.98 15.53 -23.37
CA GLY A 35 -3.72 16.75 -22.98
C GLY A 35 -4.96 16.45 -22.14
N GLY A 36 -4.94 15.34 -21.42
CA GLY A 36 -6.05 14.81 -20.65
C GLY A 36 -5.99 15.16 -19.15
N GLN A 37 -6.83 14.50 -18.36
CA GLN A 37 -6.99 14.72 -16.93
C GLN A 37 -6.62 13.47 -16.12
N PHE A 38 -6.04 13.72 -14.95
CA PHE A 38 -5.68 12.71 -13.97
C PHE A 38 -6.49 12.90 -12.69
N VAL A 39 -7.22 11.87 -12.27
CA VAL A 39 -8.17 11.90 -11.15
C VAL A 39 -7.62 11.10 -9.97
N LEU A 40 -7.75 11.65 -8.77
CA LEU A 40 -7.52 10.91 -7.52
C LEU A 40 -8.88 10.51 -6.92
N ARG A 41 -9.09 9.21 -6.74
CA ARG A 41 -10.25 8.64 -6.04
C ARG A 41 -9.82 7.87 -4.81
N ILE A 42 -10.47 8.04 -3.68
CA ILE A 42 -10.19 7.30 -2.45
C ILE A 42 -11.16 6.12 -2.33
N GLU A 43 -10.59 4.91 -2.29
CA GLU A 43 -11.36 3.66 -2.14
C GLU A 43 -11.36 3.23 -0.67
N ASP A 44 -12.23 3.84 0.13
CA ASP A 44 -12.38 3.70 1.57
C ASP A 44 -13.61 2.86 2.00
N THR A 45 -14.07 1.95 1.14
CA THR A 45 -15.22 1.05 1.44
C THR A 45 -14.94 0.04 2.55
N ASP A 46 -13.69 -0.19 2.90
CA ASP A 46 -13.28 -0.92 4.10
C ASP A 46 -13.04 0.07 5.25
N GLN A 47 -14.13 0.51 5.87
CA GLN A 47 -14.10 1.52 6.93
C GLN A 47 -13.36 1.06 8.20
N LEU A 48 -13.23 -0.25 8.43
CA LEU A 48 -12.48 -0.79 9.57
C LEU A 48 -10.98 -0.58 9.43
N ARG A 49 -10.47 -0.50 8.18
CA ARG A 49 -9.04 -0.34 7.90
C ARG A 49 -8.68 1.05 7.37
N SER A 50 -9.65 1.80 6.87
CA SER A 50 -9.43 3.13 6.31
C SER A 50 -9.42 4.19 7.41
N THR A 51 -8.44 5.10 7.35
CA THR A 51 -8.34 6.24 8.28
C THR A 51 -8.07 7.54 7.53
N ARG A 52 -8.46 8.67 8.12
CA ARG A 52 -8.19 10.00 7.55
C ARG A 52 -6.69 10.33 7.55
N GLU A 53 -5.96 9.84 8.53
CA GLU A 53 -4.50 9.97 8.61
C GLU A 53 -3.82 9.27 7.43
N SER A 54 -4.23 8.04 7.11
CA SER A 54 -3.70 7.31 5.95
C SER A 54 -4.09 7.97 4.62
N GLU A 55 -5.27 8.57 4.54
CA GLU A 55 -5.70 9.36 3.38
C GLU A 55 -4.80 10.59 3.21
N GLN A 56 -4.55 11.34 4.28
CA GLN A 56 -3.65 12.50 4.24
C GLN A 56 -2.23 12.11 3.84
N GLN A 57 -1.72 11.01 4.36
CA GLN A 57 -0.41 10.48 3.97
C GLN A 57 -0.32 10.15 2.47
N ILE A 58 -1.40 9.69 1.84
CA ILE A 58 -1.45 9.47 0.39
C ILE A 58 -1.28 10.81 -0.35
N TYR A 59 -2.01 11.85 0.06
CA TYR A 59 -1.89 13.17 -0.55
C TYR A 59 -0.49 13.75 -0.41
N ASP A 60 0.06 13.69 0.80
CA ASP A 60 1.38 14.23 1.12
C ASP A 60 2.47 13.50 0.31
N ALA A 61 2.40 12.17 0.22
CA ALA A 61 3.36 11.38 -0.53
C ALA A 61 3.31 11.63 -2.04
N LEU A 62 2.12 11.76 -2.62
CA LEU A 62 1.97 12.07 -4.05
C LEU A 62 2.44 13.50 -4.36
N ARG A 63 2.08 14.47 -3.50
CA ARG A 63 2.53 15.87 -3.64
C ARG A 63 4.03 16.01 -3.44
N TRP A 64 4.61 15.31 -2.47
CA TRP A 64 6.06 15.29 -2.29
C TRP A 64 6.77 14.83 -3.57
N LEU A 65 6.20 13.84 -4.27
CA LEU A 65 6.69 13.38 -5.56
C LEU A 65 6.38 14.35 -6.72
N GLY A 66 5.61 15.43 -6.52
CA GLY A 66 5.16 16.30 -7.60
C GLY A 66 4.08 15.67 -8.49
N ILE A 67 3.40 14.63 -8.02
CA ILE A 67 2.26 14.01 -8.70
C ILE A 67 0.99 14.75 -8.27
N GLU A 68 0.51 15.64 -9.13
CA GLU A 68 -0.69 16.45 -8.92
C GLU A 68 -1.86 15.93 -9.76
N TRP A 69 -3.07 16.02 -9.20
CA TRP A 69 -4.31 15.59 -9.83
C TRP A 69 -5.23 16.75 -10.11
N ASP A 70 -6.07 16.61 -11.14
CA ASP A 70 -7.00 17.65 -11.59
C ASP A 70 -8.31 17.61 -10.81
N GLU A 71 -8.72 16.41 -10.37
CA GLU A 71 -9.94 16.17 -9.61
C GLU A 71 -9.64 15.20 -8.47
N GLY A 72 -10.23 15.45 -7.30
CA GLY A 72 -10.04 14.59 -6.13
C GLY A 72 -10.76 15.11 -4.90
N PRO A 73 -10.65 14.38 -3.75
CA PRO A 73 -11.42 14.73 -2.55
C PRO A 73 -11.07 16.09 -1.93
N ASP A 74 -9.86 16.57 -2.17
CA ASP A 74 -9.30 17.82 -1.61
C ASP A 74 -9.34 18.98 -2.58
N VAL A 75 -9.28 18.72 -3.89
CA VAL A 75 -9.34 19.76 -4.93
C VAL A 75 -10.74 19.91 -5.54
N GLY A 76 -11.63 18.94 -5.29
CA GLY A 76 -12.97 18.93 -5.86
C GLY A 76 -12.99 18.52 -7.33
N GLY A 77 -14.07 18.90 -8.02
CA GLY A 77 -14.30 18.64 -9.44
C GLY A 77 -15.76 18.33 -9.76
N PRO A 78 -16.12 18.18 -11.06
CA PRO A 78 -17.50 18.02 -11.49
C PRO A 78 -18.10 16.64 -11.25
N HIS A 79 -17.28 15.61 -10.91
CA HIS A 79 -17.69 14.22 -10.78
C HIS A 79 -17.71 13.73 -9.32
N GLY A 80 -17.60 14.66 -8.36
CA GLY A 80 -17.64 14.33 -6.93
C GLY A 80 -18.92 13.62 -6.45
N PRO A 81 -18.89 13.09 -5.23
CA PRO A 81 -17.75 12.96 -4.32
C PRO A 81 -16.68 11.98 -4.83
N TYR A 82 -15.43 12.18 -4.41
CA TYR A 82 -14.29 11.33 -4.82
C TYR A 82 -13.85 10.33 -3.75
N ARG A 83 -14.60 10.23 -2.64
CA ARG A 83 -14.48 9.15 -1.63
C ARG A 83 -15.61 8.17 -1.83
N GLN A 84 -15.29 6.89 -1.88
CA GLN A 84 -16.32 5.85 -2.11
C GLN A 84 -17.31 5.75 -0.95
N SER A 85 -16.88 5.98 0.29
CA SER A 85 -17.77 6.02 1.46
C SER A 85 -18.87 7.08 1.38
N GLU A 86 -18.68 8.13 0.58
CA GLU A 86 -19.63 9.23 0.40
C GLU A 86 -20.63 8.98 -0.75
N ARG A 87 -20.56 7.83 -1.44
CA ARG A 87 -21.31 7.50 -2.67
C ARG A 87 -22.31 6.37 -2.51
N GLY A 88 -22.68 6.03 -1.27
CA GLY A 88 -23.53 4.87 -0.95
C GLY A 88 -24.82 4.79 -1.75
N GLU A 89 -25.57 5.89 -1.88
CA GLU A 89 -26.83 5.96 -2.64
C GLU A 89 -26.63 5.69 -4.14
N ILE A 90 -25.50 6.11 -4.68
CA ILE A 90 -25.15 5.84 -6.08
C ILE A 90 -24.97 4.34 -6.28
N TYR A 91 -24.19 3.69 -5.43
CA TYR A 91 -23.96 2.24 -5.54
C TYR A 91 -25.21 1.43 -5.31
N LYS A 92 -26.04 1.84 -4.35
CA LYS A 92 -27.35 1.22 -4.12
C LYS A 92 -28.23 1.25 -5.37
N LYS A 93 -28.36 2.41 -6.02
CA LYS A 93 -29.12 2.58 -7.26
C LYS A 93 -28.68 1.59 -8.33
N TYR A 94 -27.36 1.49 -8.59
CA TYR A 94 -26.83 0.61 -9.63
C TYR A 94 -26.87 -0.87 -9.24
N SER A 95 -26.77 -1.19 -7.96
CA SER A 95 -26.99 -2.54 -7.46
C SER A 95 -28.43 -2.99 -7.67
N ASP A 96 -29.39 -2.12 -7.34
CA ASP A 96 -30.82 -2.38 -7.54
C ASP A 96 -31.16 -2.57 -9.04
N GLU A 97 -30.51 -1.78 -9.91
CA GLU A 97 -30.62 -1.92 -11.37
C GLU A 97 -30.16 -3.30 -11.85
N LEU A 98 -29.01 -3.79 -11.37
CA LEU A 98 -28.50 -5.11 -11.71
C LEU A 98 -29.44 -6.24 -11.27
N VAL A 99 -30.04 -6.10 -10.09
CA VAL A 99 -31.03 -7.06 -9.57
C VAL A 99 -32.29 -7.02 -10.44
N ALA A 100 -32.81 -5.83 -10.76
CA ALA A 100 -34.00 -5.67 -11.61
C ALA A 100 -33.80 -6.23 -13.02
N LYS A 101 -32.60 -6.08 -13.60
CA LYS A 101 -32.22 -6.66 -14.89
C LYS A 101 -31.93 -8.17 -14.83
N GLY A 102 -31.93 -8.78 -13.63
CA GLY A 102 -31.63 -10.20 -13.43
C GLY A 102 -30.15 -10.58 -13.56
N HIS A 103 -29.23 -9.59 -13.53
CA HIS A 103 -27.78 -9.79 -13.59
C HIS A 103 -27.13 -9.97 -12.21
N ALA A 104 -27.87 -9.63 -11.13
CA ALA A 104 -27.49 -9.88 -9.76
C ALA A 104 -28.67 -10.45 -8.97
N PHE A 105 -28.41 -10.94 -7.76
CA PHE A 105 -29.44 -11.54 -6.92
C PHE A 105 -29.11 -11.35 -5.43
N PRO A 106 -30.13 -11.23 -4.56
CA PRO A 106 -29.96 -11.27 -3.12
C PRO A 106 -29.52 -12.64 -2.63
N CYS A 107 -28.50 -12.68 -1.78
CA CYS A 107 -27.97 -13.90 -1.17
C CYS A 107 -28.10 -13.81 0.35
N PHE A 108 -28.82 -14.75 0.94
CA PHE A 108 -29.15 -14.83 2.36
C PHE A 108 -28.31 -15.88 3.11
N CYS A 109 -27.26 -16.40 2.52
CA CYS A 109 -26.41 -17.40 3.15
C CYS A 109 -25.64 -16.79 4.33
N SER A 110 -25.67 -17.48 5.47
CA SER A 110 -24.84 -17.11 6.62
C SER A 110 -23.35 -17.40 6.37
N ALA A 111 -22.49 -16.79 7.17
CA ALA A 111 -21.04 -17.01 7.11
C ALA A 111 -20.70 -18.49 7.38
N GLU A 112 -21.34 -19.09 8.37
CA GLU A 112 -21.14 -20.51 8.77
C GLU A 112 -21.45 -21.46 7.62
N ARG A 113 -22.58 -21.21 6.91
CA ARG A 113 -22.93 -22.02 5.74
C ARG A 113 -21.87 -21.89 4.62
N LEU A 114 -21.43 -20.67 4.36
CA LEU A 114 -20.43 -20.44 3.31
C LEU A 114 -19.07 -21.07 3.67
N ASP A 115 -18.69 -21.05 4.94
CA ASP A 115 -17.47 -21.70 5.41
C ASP A 115 -17.56 -23.23 5.33
N GLN A 116 -18.73 -23.80 5.65
CA GLN A 116 -18.99 -25.22 5.47
C GLN A 116 -18.86 -25.65 4.00
N VAL A 117 -19.50 -24.93 3.07
CA VAL A 117 -19.38 -25.20 1.62
C VAL A 117 -17.92 -25.14 1.15
N ARG A 118 -17.16 -24.14 1.59
CA ARG A 118 -15.75 -24.03 1.27
C ARG A 118 -14.91 -25.20 1.81
N ALA A 119 -15.20 -25.61 3.06
CA ALA A 119 -14.49 -26.73 3.68
C ALA A 119 -14.76 -28.04 2.93
N GLU A 120 -16.01 -28.29 2.52
CA GLU A 120 -16.40 -29.46 1.73
C GLU A 120 -15.71 -29.47 0.35
N GLN A 121 -15.73 -28.33 -0.37
CA GLN A 121 -15.03 -28.18 -1.65
C GLN A 121 -13.52 -28.41 -1.53
N MET A 122 -12.89 -27.85 -0.49
CA MET A 122 -11.46 -28.08 -0.22
C MET A 122 -11.15 -29.55 0.08
N ALA A 123 -12.01 -30.24 0.86
CA ALA A 123 -11.87 -31.66 1.14
C ALA A 123 -11.96 -32.51 -0.15
N ASN A 124 -12.81 -32.09 -1.09
CA ASN A 124 -12.95 -32.70 -2.41
C ASN A 124 -11.89 -32.28 -3.43
N LYS A 125 -10.90 -31.41 -3.03
CA LYS A 125 -9.89 -30.81 -3.92
C LYS A 125 -10.47 -29.95 -5.05
N GLU A 126 -11.63 -29.39 -4.83
CA GLU A 126 -12.27 -28.43 -5.72
C GLU A 126 -11.82 -27.00 -5.36
N THR A 127 -11.86 -26.09 -6.35
CA THR A 127 -11.60 -24.66 -6.07
C THR A 127 -12.78 -24.07 -5.30
N PRO A 128 -12.58 -23.50 -4.11
CA PRO A 128 -13.65 -22.90 -3.31
C PRO A 128 -14.36 -21.78 -4.08
N ARG A 129 -15.68 -21.89 -4.22
CA ARG A 129 -16.56 -20.88 -4.84
C ARG A 129 -17.96 -20.95 -4.27
N TYR A 130 -18.73 -19.90 -4.47
CA TYR A 130 -20.13 -19.89 -4.11
C TYR A 130 -20.91 -20.92 -4.94
N ASP A 131 -21.74 -21.71 -4.27
CA ASP A 131 -22.47 -22.85 -4.85
C ASP A 131 -23.78 -22.47 -5.60
N GLY A 132 -24.11 -21.17 -5.66
CA GLY A 132 -25.32 -20.70 -6.34
C GLY A 132 -26.61 -20.87 -5.55
N HIS A 133 -26.57 -21.29 -4.29
CA HIS A 133 -27.75 -21.64 -3.47
C HIS A 133 -28.91 -20.64 -3.54
N CYS A 134 -28.64 -19.34 -3.45
CA CYS A 134 -29.70 -18.31 -3.49
C CYS A 134 -29.99 -17.82 -4.92
N MET A 135 -29.27 -18.25 -5.94
CA MET A 135 -29.40 -17.73 -7.30
C MET A 135 -30.80 -18.01 -7.92
N HIS A 136 -31.46 -19.06 -7.45
CA HIS A 136 -32.75 -19.53 -7.96
C HIS A 136 -33.92 -19.14 -7.08
N ILE A 137 -33.73 -18.32 -6.04
CA ILE A 137 -34.84 -17.78 -5.23
C ILE A 137 -35.66 -16.85 -6.12
N GLY A 138 -36.95 -17.08 -6.19
CA GLY A 138 -37.88 -16.25 -6.95
C GLY A 138 -37.88 -14.80 -6.44
N ALA A 139 -38.07 -13.83 -7.33
CA ALA A 139 -38.01 -12.41 -7.01
C ALA A 139 -38.98 -12.02 -5.87
N ASP A 140 -40.21 -12.54 -5.88
CA ASP A 140 -41.23 -12.25 -4.84
C ASP A 140 -40.79 -12.76 -3.46
N THR A 141 -40.21 -13.97 -3.43
CA THR A 141 -39.70 -14.57 -2.20
C THR A 141 -38.53 -13.78 -1.65
N ALA A 142 -37.60 -13.38 -2.54
CA ALA A 142 -36.46 -12.55 -2.16
C ALA A 142 -36.92 -11.19 -1.60
N GLN A 143 -37.89 -10.57 -2.24
CA GLN A 143 -38.48 -9.30 -1.79
C GLN A 143 -39.16 -9.40 -0.42
N GLN A 144 -39.90 -10.49 -0.18
CA GLN A 144 -40.53 -10.75 1.10
C GLN A 144 -39.49 -10.91 2.23
N ARG A 145 -38.42 -11.63 1.98
CA ARG A 145 -37.32 -11.81 2.94
C ARG A 145 -36.59 -10.49 3.24
N ILE A 146 -36.36 -9.66 2.22
CA ILE A 146 -35.77 -8.31 2.38
C ILE A 146 -36.74 -7.44 3.20
N ALA A 147 -38.02 -7.42 2.87
CA ALA A 147 -39.02 -6.65 3.59
C ALA A 147 -39.18 -7.09 5.05
N ALA A 148 -38.92 -8.37 5.34
CA ALA A 148 -38.89 -8.91 6.70
C ALA A 148 -37.58 -8.53 7.46
N GLY A 149 -36.68 -7.79 6.85
CA GLY A 149 -35.40 -7.33 7.46
C GLY A 149 -34.33 -8.41 7.52
N GLU A 150 -34.42 -9.48 6.72
CA GLU A 150 -33.40 -10.53 6.71
C GLU A 150 -32.09 -10.01 6.12
N SER A 151 -31.00 -10.25 6.84
CA SER A 151 -29.66 -9.83 6.41
C SER A 151 -29.26 -10.52 5.11
N HIS A 152 -28.80 -9.76 4.13
CA HIS A 152 -28.44 -10.28 2.83
C HIS A 152 -27.31 -9.46 2.19
N VAL A 153 -26.67 -10.06 1.20
CA VAL A 153 -25.72 -9.39 0.30
C VAL A 153 -26.25 -9.49 -1.13
N ILE A 154 -25.80 -8.61 -2.01
CA ILE A 154 -26.11 -8.73 -3.44
C ILE A 154 -24.91 -9.36 -4.14
N ARG A 155 -25.18 -10.46 -4.87
CA ARG A 155 -24.16 -11.17 -5.66
C ARG A 155 -24.37 -10.99 -7.16
N MET A 156 -23.29 -10.86 -7.88
CA MET A 156 -23.23 -10.85 -9.34
C MET A 156 -23.43 -12.26 -9.88
N LYS A 157 -24.23 -12.42 -10.93
CA LYS A 157 -24.22 -13.62 -11.75
C LYS A 157 -23.01 -13.59 -12.68
N VAL A 158 -22.36 -14.72 -12.86
CA VAL A 158 -21.25 -14.87 -13.80
C VAL A 158 -21.50 -16.07 -14.71
N PRO A 159 -21.03 -16.07 -15.97
CA PRO A 159 -21.05 -17.26 -16.78
C PRO A 159 -20.26 -18.40 -16.13
N THR A 160 -20.63 -19.62 -16.40
CA THR A 160 -19.95 -20.83 -15.87
C THR A 160 -19.06 -21.51 -16.92
N GLU A 161 -19.24 -21.18 -18.18
CA GLU A 161 -18.56 -21.78 -19.32
C GLU A 161 -18.03 -20.72 -20.28
N GLY A 162 -17.07 -21.10 -21.12
CA GLY A 162 -16.44 -20.23 -22.08
C GLY A 162 -15.32 -19.37 -21.51
N VAL A 163 -14.89 -18.39 -22.28
CA VAL A 163 -13.77 -17.49 -21.96
C VAL A 163 -14.18 -16.04 -22.08
N CYS A 164 -13.60 -15.19 -21.26
CA CYS A 164 -13.63 -13.74 -21.41
C CYS A 164 -12.35 -13.30 -22.14
N GLN A 165 -12.50 -12.52 -23.22
CA GLN A 165 -11.38 -11.88 -23.89
C GLN A 165 -11.13 -10.50 -23.29
N VAL A 166 -10.02 -10.37 -22.59
CA VAL A 166 -9.57 -9.11 -21.99
C VAL A 166 -8.64 -8.42 -22.98
N GLN A 167 -9.03 -7.25 -23.47
CA GLN A 167 -8.18 -6.43 -24.34
C GLN A 167 -7.26 -5.59 -23.45
N ASP A 168 -5.96 -5.92 -23.43
CA ASP A 168 -4.93 -5.23 -22.65
C ASP A 168 -4.01 -4.45 -23.59
N MET A 169 -3.81 -3.16 -23.33
CA MET A 169 -2.97 -2.30 -24.16
C MET A 169 -1.53 -2.80 -24.31
N LEU A 170 -1.00 -3.54 -23.33
CA LEU A 170 0.38 -4.04 -23.33
C LEU A 170 0.51 -5.50 -23.80
N ARG A 171 -0.52 -6.32 -23.55
CA ARG A 171 -0.49 -7.77 -23.80
C ARG A 171 -1.34 -8.19 -24.99
N GLY A 172 -2.10 -7.26 -25.58
CA GLY A 172 -3.12 -7.61 -26.56
C GLY A 172 -4.28 -8.38 -25.92
N THR A 173 -4.81 -9.36 -26.60
CA THR A 173 -5.94 -10.17 -26.12
C THR A 173 -5.47 -11.25 -25.14
N VAL A 174 -6.00 -11.21 -23.92
CA VAL A 174 -5.77 -12.23 -22.89
C VAL A 174 -7.08 -12.99 -22.65
N GLU A 175 -7.05 -14.31 -22.79
CA GLU A 175 -8.21 -15.16 -22.55
C GLU A 175 -8.24 -15.70 -21.13
N ILE A 176 -9.36 -15.52 -20.44
CA ILE A 176 -9.55 -15.98 -19.05
C ILE A 176 -10.87 -16.76 -18.96
N GLY A 177 -10.79 -18.03 -18.52
CA GLY A 177 -11.95 -18.91 -18.40
C GLY A 177 -12.94 -18.44 -17.34
N TRP A 178 -14.22 -18.51 -17.64
CA TRP A 178 -15.30 -18.22 -16.69
C TRP A 178 -15.41 -19.26 -15.57
N ASP A 179 -14.95 -20.48 -15.82
CA ASP A 179 -14.85 -21.56 -14.84
C ASP A 179 -13.99 -21.20 -13.60
N ARG A 180 -13.13 -20.20 -13.73
CA ARG A 180 -12.27 -19.66 -12.65
C ARG A 180 -12.92 -18.51 -11.87
N MET A 181 -14.10 -18.06 -12.27
CA MET A 181 -14.77 -16.90 -11.67
C MET A 181 -15.78 -17.33 -10.62
N ASP A 182 -15.74 -16.66 -9.46
CA ASP A 182 -16.76 -16.79 -8.43
C ASP A 182 -17.85 -15.72 -8.60
N MET A 183 -19.07 -16.01 -8.16
CA MET A 183 -20.18 -15.06 -8.09
C MET A 183 -19.88 -14.02 -7.00
N GLN A 184 -19.30 -12.92 -7.42
CA GLN A 184 -18.79 -11.88 -6.52
C GLN A 184 -19.90 -11.17 -5.76
N VAL A 185 -19.70 -10.91 -4.46
CA VAL A 185 -20.51 -9.96 -3.72
C VAL A 185 -20.29 -8.56 -4.30
N LEU A 186 -21.34 -7.87 -4.64
CA LEU A 186 -21.36 -6.49 -5.13
C LEU A 186 -21.67 -5.49 -4.02
N MET A 187 -22.72 -5.81 -3.21
CA MET A 187 -23.10 -5.01 -2.02
C MET A 187 -23.03 -5.90 -0.79
N LYS A 188 -22.41 -5.40 0.26
CA LYS A 188 -22.32 -6.03 1.57
C LYS A 188 -23.61 -5.82 2.37
N ALA A 189 -23.80 -6.60 3.43
CA ALA A 189 -24.95 -6.47 4.32
C ALA A 189 -25.01 -5.14 5.09
N ASP A 190 -23.89 -4.45 5.23
CA ASP A 190 -23.80 -3.11 5.82
C ASP A 190 -24.19 -1.98 4.85
N GLY A 191 -24.60 -2.31 3.61
CA GLY A 191 -24.98 -1.36 2.58
C GLY A 191 -23.80 -0.72 1.82
N LEU A 192 -22.56 -1.13 2.11
CA LEU A 192 -21.39 -0.66 1.38
C LEU A 192 -21.08 -1.57 0.18
N PRO A 193 -20.60 -1.02 -0.94
CA PRO A 193 -20.22 -1.83 -2.08
C PRO A 193 -18.91 -2.58 -1.81
N THR A 194 -18.69 -3.63 -2.58
CA THR A 194 -17.35 -4.17 -2.75
C THR A 194 -16.63 -3.42 -3.88
N TYR A 195 -15.32 -3.63 -3.94
CA TYR A 195 -14.45 -3.06 -4.97
C TYR A 195 -15.04 -3.16 -6.38
N PHE A 196 -15.61 -4.30 -6.78
CA PHE A 196 -16.05 -4.55 -8.16
C PHE A 196 -17.16 -3.60 -8.60
N LEU A 197 -18.20 -3.44 -7.80
CA LEU A 197 -19.30 -2.53 -8.13
C LEU A 197 -18.83 -1.08 -8.07
N ALA A 198 -18.15 -0.70 -6.98
CA ALA A 198 -17.71 0.66 -6.78
C ALA A 198 -16.78 1.13 -7.89
N ASN A 199 -15.79 0.30 -8.26
CA ASN A 199 -14.82 0.64 -9.29
C ASN A 199 -15.47 0.89 -10.66
N VAL A 200 -16.37 -0.02 -11.11
CA VAL A 200 -17.03 0.11 -12.43
C VAL A 200 -17.97 1.33 -12.47
N VAL A 201 -18.78 1.51 -11.42
CA VAL A 201 -19.71 2.64 -11.33
C VAL A 201 -18.95 3.96 -11.32
N ASP A 202 -17.87 4.05 -10.55
CA ASP A 202 -17.10 5.28 -10.43
C ASP A 202 -16.32 5.58 -11.71
N ASP A 203 -15.66 4.59 -12.30
CA ASP A 203 -14.92 4.79 -13.56
C ASP A 203 -15.88 5.27 -14.65
N HIS A 204 -17.10 4.74 -14.73
CA HIS A 204 -18.12 5.21 -15.67
C HIS A 204 -18.58 6.64 -15.38
N LEU A 205 -19.01 6.93 -14.15
CA LEU A 205 -19.57 8.23 -13.77
C LEU A 205 -18.53 9.36 -13.74
N MET A 206 -17.26 9.02 -13.51
CA MET A 206 -16.14 9.95 -13.58
C MET A 206 -15.54 10.08 -15.00
N GLY A 207 -16.12 9.38 -15.98
CA GLY A 207 -15.73 9.44 -17.39
C GLY A 207 -14.31 8.94 -17.64
N ILE A 208 -13.85 7.96 -16.85
CA ILE A 208 -12.52 7.37 -17.03
C ILE A 208 -12.45 6.63 -18.37
N THR A 209 -11.49 6.99 -19.19
CA THR A 209 -11.29 6.45 -20.52
C THR A 209 -10.21 5.38 -20.58
N HIS A 210 -9.22 5.46 -19.67
CA HIS A 210 -8.09 4.55 -19.62
C HIS A 210 -7.80 4.15 -18.16
N VAL A 211 -7.66 2.85 -17.92
CA VAL A 211 -7.40 2.25 -16.62
C VAL A 211 -6.02 1.61 -16.62
N LEU A 212 -5.00 2.37 -16.20
CA LEU A 212 -3.67 1.82 -15.96
C LEU A 212 -3.60 1.35 -14.51
N ARG A 213 -3.23 0.07 -14.29
CA ARG A 213 -3.21 -0.55 -12.96
C ARG A 213 -2.28 -1.77 -12.90
N GLY A 214 -1.96 -2.25 -11.72
CA GLY A 214 -1.09 -3.42 -11.56
C GLY A 214 -1.67 -4.72 -12.12
N GLU A 215 -0.81 -5.57 -12.67
CA GLU A 215 -1.17 -6.85 -13.32
C GLU A 215 -1.81 -7.87 -12.36
N GLU A 216 -1.70 -7.67 -11.03
CA GLU A 216 -2.38 -8.51 -10.05
C GLU A 216 -3.91 -8.48 -10.16
N TRP A 217 -4.45 -7.47 -10.83
CA TRP A 217 -5.88 -7.32 -11.08
C TRP A 217 -6.36 -7.98 -12.37
N LEU A 218 -5.44 -8.37 -13.26
CA LEU A 218 -5.78 -9.02 -14.53
C LEU A 218 -6.63 -10.29 -14.36
N PRO A 219 -6.35 -11.20 -13.39
CA PRO A 219 -7.19 -12.38 -13.21
C PRO A 219 -8.65 -12.07 -12.85
N SER A 220 -8.94 -10.90 -12.31
CA SER A 220 -10.31 -10.47 -11.95
C SER A 220 -10.98 -9.58 -12.98
N ALA A 221 -10.28 -9.22 -14.06
CA ALA A 221 -10.79 -8.38 -15.14
C ALA A 221 -12.12 -8.88 -15.75
N PRO A 222 -12.36 -10.19 -15.94
CA PRO A 222 -13.63 -10.68 -16.49
C PRO A 222 -14.86 -10.19 -15.73
N LYS A 223 -14.77 -10.07 -14.39
CA LYS A 223 -15.88 -9.59 -13.57
C LYS A 223 -16.19 -8.11 -13.83
N LEU A 224 -15.16 -7.28 -14.00
CA LEU A 224 -15.32 -5.86 -14.33
C LEU A 224 -15.92 -5.68 -15.72
N ILE A 225 -15.38 -6.38 -16.71
CA ILE A 225 -15.88 -6.36 -18.11
C ILE A 225 -17.36 -6.78 -18.14
N LYS A 226 -17.71 -7.85 -17.42
CA LYS A 226 -19.09 -8.34 -17.37
C LYS A 226 -20.03 -7.33 -16.70
N LEU A 227 -19.58 -6.56 -15.72
CA LEU A 227 -20.38 -5.47 -15.14
C LEU A 227 -20.63 -4.35 -16.16
N TYR A 228 -19.63 -3.94 -16.93
CA TYR A 228 -19.84 -2.99 -18.04
C TYR A 228 -20.87 -3.49 -19.03
N GLU A 229 -20.79 -4.77 -19.43
CA GLU A 229 -21.79 -5.39 -20.33
C GLU A 229 -23.19 -5.39 -19.70
N TYR A 230 -23.33 -5.74 -18.42
CA TYR A 230 -24.62 -5.78 -17.73
C TYR A 230 -25.28 -4.40 -17.60
N PHE A 231 -24.49 -3.37 -17.44
CA PHE A 231 -24.98 -2.00 -17.47
C PHE A 231 -25.24 -1.48 -18.90
N GLY A 232 -24.66 -2.09 -19.92
CA GLY A 232 -24.70 -1.60 -21.30
C GLY A 232 -23.77 -0.39 -21.51
N TRP A 233 -22.70 -0.29 -20.72
CA TRP A 233 -21.73 0.80 -20.76
C TRP A 233 -20.52 0.44 -21.61
N GLU A 234 -19.95 1.45 -22.27
CA GLU A 234 -18.64 1.32 -22.90
C GLU A 234 -17.57 1.17 -21.83
N GLN A 235 -16.72 0.15 -21.97
CA GLN A 235 -15.62 -0.06 -21.03
C GLN A 235 -14.42 0.83 -21.38
N PRO A 236 -13.64 1.28 -20.38
CA PRO A 236 -12.39 1.99 -20.63
C PRO A 236 -11.34 1.07 -21.26
N GLN A 237 -10.34 1.65 -21.90
CA GLN A 237 -9.14 0.93 -22.32
C GLN A 237 -8.39 0.40 -21.09
N LEU A 238 -8.03 -0.86 -21.08
CA LEU A 238 -7.37 -1.52 -19.95
C LEU A 238 -5.87 -1.66 -20.19
N CYS A 239 -5.08 -1.33 -19.21
CA CYS A 239 -3.63 -1.44 -19.24
C CYS A 239 -3.12 -2.02 -17.91
N TYR A 240 -2.69 -3.28 -17.94
CA TYR A 240 -2.18 -3.96 -16.75
C TYR A 240 -0.66 -3.86 -16.68
N MET A 241 -0.18 -2.93 -15.84
CA MET A 241 1.23 -2.62 -15.62
C MET A 241 1.95 -3.74 -14.85
N PRO A 242 3.23 -4.01 -15.17
CA PRO A 242 4.02 -5.00 -14.44
C PRO A 242 4.19 -4.62 -12.98
N LEU A 243 4.27 -5.64 -12.11
CA LEU A 243 4.52 -5.46 -10.68
C LEU A 243 5.99 -5.16 -10.38
N LEU A 244 6.22 -4.24 -9.44
CA LEU A 244 7.52 -4.08 -8.83
C LEU A 244 7.89 -5.34 -8.02
N ARG A 245 9.11 -5.81 -8.20
CA ARG A 245 9.61 -7.05 -7.59
C ARG A 245 10.82 -6.80 -6.70
N ASN A 246 11.00 -7.66 -5.72
CA ASN A 246 12.25 -7.75 -4.97
C ASN A 246 13.37 -8.37 -5.83
N PRO A 247 14.66 -8.26 -5.44
CA PRO A 247 15.79 -8.91 -6.15
C PRO A 247 15.61 -10.42 -6.33
N ASP A 248 14.92 -11.11 -5.43
CA ASP A 248 14.57 -12.52 -5.53
C ASP A 248 13.35 -12.81 -6.43
N LYS A 249 12.90 -11.81 -7.18
CA LYS A 249 11.73 -11.83 -8.09
C LYS A 249 10.37 -12.01 -7.41
N SER A 250 10.31 -12.09 -6.08
CA SER A 250 9.03 -12.06 -5.36
C SER A 250 8.37 -10.67 -5.47
N LYS A 251 7.05 -10.59 -5.28
CA LYS A 251 6.32 -9.31 -5.22
C LYS A 251 6.95 -8.42 -4.15
N LEU A 252 7.17 -7.15 -4.48
CA LEU A 252 7.69 -6.15 -3.52
C LEU A 252 6.76 -6.07 -2.31
N SER A 253 7.31 -6.22 -1.11
CA SER A 253 6.52 -6.26 0.12
C SER A 253 7.26 -5.65 1.31
N LYS A 254 6.52 -5.09 2.26
CA LYS A 254 7.04 -4.46 3.49
C LYS A 254 7.95 -5.37 4.34
N ARG A 255 7.83 -6.69 4.20
CA ARG A 255 8.64 -7.65 4.97
C ARG A 255 10.11 -7.72 4.51
N LYS A 256 10.40 -7.42 3.25
CA LYS A 256 11.74 -7.55 2.67
C LYS A 256 12.44 -6.22 2.42
N ASN A 257 11.68 -5.23 1.97
CA ASN A 257 12.21 -3.90 1.66
C ASN A 257 11.24 -2.82 2.15
N PRO A 258 11.74 -1.63 2.50
CA PRO A 258 10.87 -0.49 2.70
C PRO A 258 10.05 -0.20 1.44
N THR A 259 8.73 -0.17 1.59
CA THR A 259 7.81 0.03 0.45
C THR A 259 7.03 1.33 0.55
N SER A 260 7.18 2.08 1.63
CA SER A 260 6.52 3.36 1.81
C SER A 260 7.29 4.48 1.13
N VAL A 261 6.59 5.38 0.47
CA VAL A 261 7.15 6.61 -0.10
C VAL A 261 7.75 7.49 1.01
N THR A 262 7.08 7.59 2.15
CA THR A 262 7.53 8.38 3.30
C THR A 262 8.85 7.89 3.90
N PHE A 263 9.16 6.60 3.77
CA PHE A 263 10.49 6.09 4.13
C PHE A 263 11.59 6.77 3.32
N TYR A 264 11.45 6.86 2.00
CA TYR A 264 12.46 7.45 1.13
C TYR A 264 12.59 8.95 1.36
N GLU A 265 11.49 9.66 1.59
CA GLU A 265 11.50 11.05 2.03
C GLU A 265 12.31 11.21 3.33
N ARG A 266 12.05 10.39 4.35
CA ARG A 266 12.77 10.40 5.64
C ARG A 266 14.24 10.03 5.50
N MET A 267 14.58 9.16 4.56
CA MET A 267 15.97 8.81 4.23
C MET A 267 16.71 9.92 3.48
N GLY A 268 16.03 11.01 3.10
CA GLY A 268 16.65 12.14 2.39
C GLY A 268 16.83 11.91 0.89
N PHE A 269 16.00 11.05 0.29
CA PHE A 269 15.94 10.97 -1.17
C PHE A 269 15.22 12.21 -1.73
N MET A 270 15.71 12.69 -2.87
CA MET A 270 15.05 13.77 -3.60
C MET A 270 13.81 13.24 -4.33
N PRO A 271 12.69 13.98 -4.32
CA PRO A 271 11.49 13.57 -5.04
C PRO A 271 11.73 13.39 -6.55
N GLU A 272 12.56 14.22 -7.17
CA GLU A 272 12.93 14.11 -8.58
C GLU A 272 13.66 12.79 -8.87
N ALA A 273 14.57 12.38 -7.97
CA ALA A 273 15.27 11.12 -8.10
C ALA A 273 14.33 9.92 -7.95
N MET A 274 13.41 10.00 -7.01
CA MET A 274 12.42 8.95 -6.78
C MET A 274 11.46 8.81 -7.97
N LEU A 275 10.95 9.92 -8.52
CA LEU A 275 10.14 9.92 -9.74
C LEU A 275 10.88 9.35 -10.94
N ASN A 276 12.10 9.84 -11.18
CA ASN A 276 12.95 9.36 -12.27
C ASN A 276 13.19 7.85 -12.14
N TYR A 277 13.48 7.38 -10.91
CA TYR A 277 13.67 5.95 -10.66
C TYR A 277 12.40 5.14 -10.92
N LEU A 278 11.24 5.58 -10.42
CA LEU A 278 9.95 4.94 -10.69
C LEU A 278 9.60 4.95 -12.18
N GLY A 279 9.90 6.04 -12.89
CA GLY A 279 9.71 6.15 -14.35
C GLY A 279 10.53 5.13 -15.12
N ARG A 280 11.71 4.74 -14.62
CA ARG A 280 12.55 3.69 -15.21
C ARG A 280 12.08 2.26 -14.90
N MET A 281 11.09 2.11 -14.03
CA MET A 281 10.57 0.79 -13.68
C MET A 281 9.71 0.22 -14.83
N GLY A 282 10.36 -0.46 -15.75
CA GLY A 282 9.74 -1.07 -16.92
C GLY A 282 9.59 -0.15 -18.14
N TRP A 283 10.06 1.10 -18.07
CA TRP A 283 10.08 2.05 -19.19
C TRP A 283 11.45 2.74 -19.29
N SER A 284 11.80 3.26 -20.46
CA SER A 284 13.04 4.00 -20.68
C SER A 284 12.83 5.15 -21.68
N MET A 285 13.64 6.19 -21.53
CA MET A 285 13.73 7.27 -22.51
C MET A 285 14.09 6.74 -23.91
N PRO A 286 13.63 7.39 -25.00
CA PRO A 286 13.96 6.97 -26.37
C PRO A 286 15.45 6.92 -26.66
N ASP A 287 16.23 7.80 -26.03
CA ASP A 287 17.69 7.89 -26.13
C ASP A 287 18.44 7.05 -25.07
N GLU A 288 17.71 6.23 -24.31
CA GLU A 288 18.21 5.33 -23.27
C GLU A 288 18.93 6.02 -22.08
N ARG A 289 18.90 7.35 -21.99
CA ARG A 289 19.46 8.05 -20.83
C ARG A 289 18.75 7.64 -19.55
N GLU A 290 19.51 7.53 -18.48
CA GLU A 290 18.98 7.08 -17.19
C GLU A 290 18.36 8.22 -16.37
N LYS A 291 18.88 9.43 -16.53
CA LYS A 291 18.39 10.61 -15.81
C LYS A 291 17.49 11.45 -16.69
N PHE A 292 16.31 11.77 -16.19
CA PHE A 292 15.31 12.62 -16.82
C PHE A 292 14.34 13.20 -15.79
N THR A 293 13.76 14.34 -16.13
CA THR A 293 12.72 15.02 -15.33
C THR A 293 11.34 14.43 -15.62
N LEU A 294 10.36 14.76 -14.76
CA LEU A 294 8.95 14.42 -15.00
C LEU A 294 8.45 15.04 -16.31
N THR A 295 8.80 16.28 -16.60
CA THR A 295 8.43 16.97 -17.85
C THR A 295 8.94 16.22 -19.07
N GLU A 296 10.22 15.85 -19.09
CA GLU A 296 10.82 15.07 -20.17
C GLU A 296 10.17 13.68 -20.30
N MET A 297 9.81 13.04 -19.18
CA MET A 297 9.07 11.78 -19.21
C MET A 297 7.71 11.96 -19.88
N ILE A 298 6.95 13.00 -19.52
CA ILE A 298 5.63 13.28 -20.14
C ILE A 298 5.77 13.53 -21.63
N GLU A 299 6.75 14.31 -22.05
CA GLU A 299 6.97 14.64 -23.47
C GLU A 299 7.28 13.42 -24.33
N HIS A 300 8.03 12.47 -23.78
CA HIS A 300 8.52 11.29 -24.50
C HIS A 300 7.78 9.99 -24.12
N PHE A 301 6.75 10.08 -23.28
CA PHE A 301 6.05 8.90 -22.78
C PHE A 301 5.37 8.15 -23.94
N ASP A 302 5.63 6.85 -24.02
CA ASP A 302 4.92 5.93 -24.91
C ASP A 302 4.61 4.65 -24.14
N ILE A 303 3.34 4.38 -23.94
CA ILE A 303 2.86 3.21 -23.18
C ILE A 303 3.32 1.89 -23.81
N ASN A 304 3.48 1.85 -25.14
CA ASN A 304 3.91 0.65 -25.88
C ASN A 304 5.38 0.28 -25.59
N ARG A 305 6.15 1.18 -25.01
CA ARG A 305 7.55 0.92 -24.60
C ARG A 305 7.63 0.29 -23.20
N VAL A 306 6.51 0.08 -22.53
CA VAL A 306 6.51 -0.58 -21.21
C VAL A 306 6.84 -2.06 -21.36
N SER A 307 7.93 -2.49 -20.70
CA SER A 307 8.36 -3.89 -20.63
C SER A 307 7.53 -4.67 -19.63
N LEU A 308 7.06 -5.86 -20.01
CA LEU A 308 6.26 -6.75 -19.16
C LEU A 308 7.10 -7.55 -18.14
N GLY A 309 8.40 -7.39 -18.14
CA GLY A 309 9.36 -8.23 -17.40
C GLY A 309 9.34 -8.06 -15.87
N GLY A 310 8.45 -7.28 -15.28
CA GLY A 310 8.38 -7.05 -13.83
C GLY A 310 9.68 -6.48 -13.27
N PRO A 311 9.83 -5.13 -13.19
CA PRO A 311 11.09 -4.49 -12.83
C PRO A 311 11.50 -4.79 -11.38
N ILE A 312 12.79 -4.95 -11.15
CA ILE A 312 13.36 -5.15 -9.81
C ILE A 312 13.56 -3.79 -9.16
N PHE A 313 12.98 -3.62 -7.97
CA PHE A 313 13.18 -2.45 -7.14
C PHE A 313 14.49 -2.59 -6.37
N ASP A 314 15.51 -1.89 -6.85
CA ASP A 314 16.89 -1.91 -6.37
C ASP A 314 17.21 -0.57 -5.68
N VAL A 315 17.38 -0.61 -4.36
CA VAL A 315 17.64 0.58 -3.53
C VAL A 315 19.06 1.13 -3.78
N GLU A 316 20.02 0.30 -4.15
CA GLU A 316 21.39 0.75 -4.46
C GLU A 316 21.38 1.58 -5.75
N LYS A 317 20.65 1.11 -6.78
CA LYS A 317 20.47 1.86 -8.02
C LYS A 317 19.71 3.17 -7.78
N LEU A 318 18.68 3.16 -6.95
CA LEU A 318 17.96 4.38 -6.55
C LEU A 318 18.92 5.35 -5.82
N SER A 319 19.74 4.86 -4.91
CA SER A 319 20.71 5.69 -4.17
C SER A 319 21.75 6.30 -5.11
N TRP A 320 22.25 5.52 -6.06
CA TRP A 320 23.16 6.01 -7.09
C TRP A 320 22.52 7.14 -7.91
N LEU A 321 21.29 6.93 -8.38
CA LEU A 321 20.55 7.93 -9.16
C LEU A 321 20.28 9.19 -8.33
N ASN A 322 19.88 9.04 -7.07
CA ASN A 322 19.71 10.16 -6.14
C ASN A 322 21.00 10.97 -5.98
N GLY A 323 22.15 10.29 -5.89
CA GLY A 323 23.45 10.94 -5.86
C GLY A 323 23.75 11.77 -7.12
N GLN A 324 23.26 11.37 -8.31
CA GLN A 324 23.39 12.18 -9.53
C GLN A 324 22.59 13.49 -9.41
N TRP A 325 21.35 13.42 -8.89
CA TRP A 325 20.53 14.60 -8.68
C TRP A 325 21.12 15.56 -7.64
N LEU A 326 21.61 15.03 -6.50
CA LEU A 326 22.22 15.85 -5.45
C LEU A 326 23.47 16.61 -5.93
N ARG A 327 24.31 15.98 -6.77
CA ARG A 327 25.55 16.59 -7.28
C ARG A 327 25.33 17.71 -8.29
N GLU A 328 24.14 17.83 -8.87
CA GLU A 328 23.81 18.92 -9.79
C GLU A 328 23.23 20.16 -9.10
N LEU A 329 22.89 20.05 -7.82
CA LEU A 329 22.44 21.19 -7.03
C LEU A 329 23.62 22.19 -6.87
N SER A 330 23.32 23.48 -6.95
CA SER A 330 24.26 24.47 -6.44
C SER A 330 24.46 24.30 -4.93
N VAL A 331 25.53 24.89 -4.38
CA VAL A 331 25.76 24.83 -2.93
C VAL A 331 24.59 25.42 -2.15
N GLU A 332 24.01 26.50 -2.65
CA GLU A 332 22.86 27.16 -2.05
C GLU A 332 21.59 26.27 -2.10
N GLN A 333 21.32 25.67 -3.27
CA GLN A 333 20.21 24.72 -3.43
C GLN A 333 20.38 23.50 -2.54
N PHE A 334 21.60 22.98 -2.42
CA PHE A 334 21.89 21.86 -1.54
C PHE A 334 21.67 22.21 -0.07
N ALA A 335 22.17 23.37 0.38
CA ALA A 335 21.97 23.85 1.76
C ALA A 335 20.47 24.03 2.09
N ASP A 336 19.71 24.62 1.16
CA ASP A 336 18.27 24.80 1.29
C ASP A 336 17.52 23.44 1.32
N ALA A 337 17.92 22.48 0.50
CA ALA A 337 17.35 21.13 0.51
C ALA A 337 17.61 20.42 1.85
N VAL A 338 18.81 20.51 2.40
CA VAL A 338 19.16 19.96 3.72
C VAL A 338 18.32 20.62 4.81
N GLN A 339 18.15 21.95 4.76
CA GLN A 339 17.34 22.68 5.73
C GLN A 339 15.86 22.20 5.69
N ARG A 340 15.28 22.09 4.50
CA ARG A 340 13.90 21.61 4.34
C ARG A 340 13.73 20.16 4.77
N TRP A 341 14.70 19.31 4.52
CA TRP A 341 14.63 17.90 4.88
C TRP A 341 14.83 17.67 6.38
N ALA A 342 15.96 18.12 6.95
CA ALA A 342 16.38 17.77 8.30
C ALA A 342 16.00 18.80 9.35
N PHE A 343 16.09 20.09 9.00
CA PHE A 343 15.98 21.20 9.96
C PHE A 343 14.70 22.02 9.75
N ASN A 344 13.65 21.43 9.17
CA ASN A 344 12.36 22.10 9.10
C ASN A 344 11.78 22.32 10.51
N PRO A 345 11.04 23.44 10.73
CA PRO A 345 10.55 23.79 12.06
C PRO A 345 9.66 22.72 12.72
N ASP A 346 8.80 22.05 11.95
CA ASP A 346 7.85 21.07 12.50
C ASP A 346 8.58 19.83 13.02
N TYR A 347 9.57 19.33 12.28
CA TYR A 347 10.37 18.20 12.72
C TYR A 347 11.23 18.57 13.93
N MET A 348 11.83 19.75 13.89
CA MET A 348 12.62 20.27 15.03
C MET A 348 11.76 20.46 16.30
N MET A 349 10.52 20.94 16.18
CA MET A 349 9.61 21.08 17.32
C MET A 349 9.18 19.75 17.94
N ARG A 350 9.21 18.65 17.18
CA ARG A 350 8.99 17.30 17.73
C ARG A 350 10.20 16.78 18.50
N ILE A 351 11.42 17.12 18.08
CA ILE A 351 12.69 16.66 18.68
C ILE A 351 13.07 17.52 19.91
N ALA A 352 12.92 18.83 19.82
CA ALA A 352 13.42 19.79 20.80
C ALA A 352 13.01 19.50 22.25
N PRO A 353 11.75 19.14 22.59
CA PRO A 353 11.35 18.86 23.96
C PRO A 353 12.13 17.72 24.63
N HIS A 354 12.59 16.75 23.81
CA HIS A 354 13.32 15.57 24.30
C HIS A 354 14.82 15.82 24.49
N VAL A 355 15.34 16.87 23.87
CA VAL A 355 16.77 17.23 23.87
C VAL A 355 17.08 18.38 24.82
N GLN A 356 16.21 19.41 24.87
CA GLN A 356 16.47 20.68 25.56
C GLN A 356 16.91 20.51 27.00
N GLN A 357 16.30 19.60 27.75
CA GLN A 357 16.63 19.39 29.18
C GLN A 357 17.86 18.50 29.40
N ARG A 358 18.53 18.03 28.34
CA ARG A 358 19.64 17.07 28.40
C ARG A 358 20.96 17.64 27.89
N VAL A 359 20.94 18.89 27.41
CA VAL A 359 22.10 19.57 26.84
C VAL A 359 22.37 20.87 27.58
N GLU A 360 23.61 21.18 27.81
CA GLU A 360 24.08 22.45 28.36
C GLU A 360 24.54 23.42 27.27
N THR A 361 24.92 22.88 26.09
CA THR A 361 25.35 23.63 24.92
C THR A 361 24.77 23.02 23.64
N PHE A 362 24.54 23.83 22.60
CA PHE A 362 24.06 23.34 21.31
C PHE A 362 24.96 22.31 20.65
N SER A 363 26.27 22.35 20.91
CA SER A 363 27.21 21.36 20.37
C SER A 363 26.95 19.92 20.85
N GLN A 364 26.23 19.75 21.96
CA GLN A 364 25.86 18.44 22.51
C GLN A 364 24.64 17.83 21.79
N ILE A 365 23.93 18.60 20.96
CA ILE A 365 22.75 18.10 20.24
C ILE A 365 23.14 16.99 19.24
N ALA A 366 24.18 17.20 18.45
CA ALA A 366 24.58 16.25 17.44
C ALA A 366 24.97 14.85 18.01
N PRO A 367 25.81 14.75 19.07
CA PRO A 367 26.08 13.45 19.70
C PRO A 367 24.85 12.82 20.34
N LEU A 368 23.94 13.60 20.94
CA LEU A 368 22.77 13.09 21.64
C LEU A 368 21.64 12.67 20.69
N ALA A 369 21.39 13.45 19.65
CA ALA A 369 20.18 13.40 18.83
C ALA A 369 20.47 13.27 17.31
N GLY A 370 21.72 13.12 16.89
CA GLY A 370 22.12 13.01 15.48
C GLY A 370 21.44 11.85 14.75
N PHE A 371 21.06 10.81 15.47
CA PHE A 371 20.33 9.67 14.91
C PHE A 371 18.95 10.05 14.32
N PHE A 372 18.33 11.15 14.73
CA PHE A 372 17.09 11.66 14.13
C PHE A 372 17.29 12.10 12.66
N PHE A 373 18.51 12.49 12.30
CA PHE A 373 18.92 12.96 10.97
C PHE A 373 19.70 11.90 10.18
N SER A 374 19.72 10.66 10.66
CA SER A 374 20.41 9.55 10.02
C SER A 374 19.39 8.54 9.49
N GLY A 375 19.67 7.99 8.31
CA GLY A 375 18.92 6.85 7.80
C GLY A 375 19.40 5.54 8.45
N ALA A 376 20.32 4.84 7.76
CA ALA A 376 21.05 3.72 8.34
C ALA A 376 22.00 4.22 9.43
N LEU A 377 22.16 3.42 10.48
CA LEU A 377 23.07 3.71 11.59
C LEU A 377 24.33 2.86 11.47
N SER A 378 25.46 3.42 11.93
CA SER A 378 26.65 2.61 12.20
C SER A 378 26.47 1.93 13.55
N LEU A 379 26.00 0.68 13.53
CA LEU A 379 25.73 -0.09 14.74
C LEU A 379 26.97 -0.81 15.22
N ASP A 380 27.26 -0.73 16.52
CA ASP A 380 28.31 -1.51 17.18
C ASP A 380 27.71 -2.82 17.73
N PRO A 381 28.18 -4.01 17.29
CA PRO A 381 27.72 -5.30 17.83
C PRO A 381 27.83 -5.41 19.36
N ALA A 382 28.79 -4.73 19.98
CA ALA A 382 28.97 -4.74 21.44
C ALA A 382 27.76 -4.15 22.21
N LEU A 383 26.96 -3.27 21.58
CA LEU A 383 25.75 -2.72 22.17
C LEU A 383 24.63 -3.77 22.36
N PHE A 384 24.73 -4.90 21.66
CA PHE A 384 23.77 -6.00 21.75
C PHE A 384 24.22 -7.13 22.69
N GLU A 385 25.41 -7.03 23.26
CA GLU A 385 25.84 -7.94 24.31
C GLU A 385 24.96 -7.79 25.55
N HIS A 386 24.38 -8.88 26.00
CA HIS A 386 23.42 -8.85 27.11
C HIS A 386 23.81 -9.82 28.23
N LYS A 387 23.72 -9.35 29.49
CA LYS A 387 24.16 -10.15 30.66
C LYS A 387 23.32 -11.41 30.91
N ARG A 388 22.08 -11.46 30.40
CA ARG A 388 21.09 -12.51 30.69
C ARG A 388 20.57 -13.23 29.48
N LEU A 389 20.69 -12.64 28.31
CA LEU A 389 20.18 -13.19 27.05
C LEU A 389 21.37 -13.66 26.22
N ASP A 390 21.26 -14.84 25.68
CA ASP A 390 22.22 -15.31 24.66
C ASP A 390 21.96 -14.63 23.30
N PRO A 391 22.88 -14.71 22.33
CA PRO A 391 22.73 -14.05 21.03
C PRO A 391 21.48 -14.47 20.26
N THR A 392 20.98 -15.70 20.44
CA THR A 392 19.75 -16.18 19.78
C THR A 392 18.53 -15.54 20.42
N GLN A 393 18.51 -15.45 21.73
CA GLN A 393 17.42 -14.75 22.47
C GLN A 393 17.39 -13.26 22.13
N VAL A 394 18.55 -12.60 21.97
CA VAL A 394 18.61 -11.19 21.52
C VAL A 394 17.94 -11.04 20.16
N ARG A 395 18.32 -11.87 19.18
CA ARG A 395 17.68 -11.84 17.85
C ARG A 395 16.19 -12.17 17.92
N GLN A 396 15.77 -13.10 18.76
CA GLN A 396 14.36 -13.44 18.97
C GLN A 396 13.56 -12.25 19.48
N VAL A 397 14.05 -11.54 20.50
CA VAL A 397 13.41 -10.30 21.02
C VAL A 397 13.23 -9.27 19.90
N LEU A 398 14.30 -8.99 19.15
CA LEU A 398 14.26 -8.02 18.04
C LEU A 398 13.26 -8.44 16.96
N GLN A 399 13.25 -9.73 16.57
CA GLN A 399 12.38 -10.25 15.53
C GLN A 399 10.90 -10.22 15.94
N LEU A 400 10.57 -10.64 17.16
CA LEU A 400 9.20 -10.60 17.65
C LEU A 400 8.70 -9.16 17.82
N THR A 401 9.57 -8.26 18.30
CA THR A 401 9.25 -6.83 18.37
C THR A 401 8.98 -6.25 16.99
N LEU A 402 9.83 -6.57 16.01
CA LEU A 402 9.63 -6.14 14.62
C LEU A 402 8.27 -6.61 14.08
N TRP A 403 7.91 -7.88 14.27
CA TRP A 403 6.62 -8.40 13.79
C TRP A 403 5.41 -7.77 14.48
N LYS A 404 5.49 -7.52 15.81
CA LYS A 404 4.42 -6.78 16.53
C LYS A 404 4.27 -5.35 16.00
N LEU A 405 5.37 -4.66 15.78
CA LEU A 405 5.36 -3.30 15.22
C LEU A 405 4.89 -3.27 13.74
N GLU A 406 5.14 -4.33 12.97
CA GLU A 406 4.61 -4.47 11.60
C GLU A 406 3.08 -4.63 11.56
N ALA A 407 2.49 -5.17 12.63
CA ALA A 407 1.05 -5.36 12.76
C ALA A 407 0.31 -4.10 13.24
N LEU A 408 1.02 -3.07 13.75
CA LEU A 408 0.41 -1.84 14.22
C LEU A 408 -0.22 -1.06 13.06
N ARG A 409 -1.46 -0.62 13.28
CA ARG A 409 -2.21 0.24 12.36
C ARG A 409 -2.06 1.72 12.67
N GLN A 410 -1.95 2.06 13.94
CA GLN A 410 -1.71 3.41 14.42
C GLN A 410 -0.35 3.45 15.11
N TRP A 411 0.43 4.51 14.85
CA TRP A 411 1.80 4.64 15.30
C TRP A 411 1.92 5.77 16.32
N ASP A 412 1.85 5.40 17.57
CA ASP A 412 2.03 6.29 18.72
C ASP A 412 2.81 5.59 19.83
N LYS A 413 3.30 6.37 20.77
CA LYS A 413 4.13 5.91 21.88
C LYS A 413 3.46 4.83 22.74
N GLU A 414 2.14 4.94 22.98
CA GLU A 414 1.39 4.00 23.81
C GLU A 414 1.38 2.62 23.16
N ARG A 415 0.97 2.54 21.90
CA ARG A 415 0.90 1.27 21.14
C ARG A 415 2.27 0.65 20.90
N ILE A 416 3.30 1.47 20.65
CA ILE A 416 4.69 1.01 20.55
C ILE A 416 5.11 0.37 21.88
N THR A 417 4.79 1.03 23.00
CA THR A 417 5.09 0.53 24.36
C THR A 417 4.39 -0.81 24.60
N ASP A 418 3.10 -0.91 24.27
CA ASP A 418 2.32 -2.14 24.43
C ASP A 418 2.92 -3.30 23.63
N CYS A 419 3.38 -3.05 22.41
CA CYS A 419 4.05 -4.07 21.59
C CYS A 419 5.31 -4.60 22.28
N ILE A 420 6.16 -3.71 22.80
CA ILE A 420 7.41 -4.11 23.44
C ILE A 420 7.13 -4.84 24.78
N GLN A 421 6.13 -4.38 25.54
CA GLN A 421 5.70 -5.02 26.77
C GLN A 421 5.11 -6.41 26.51
N ALA A 422 4.31 -6.58 25.47
CA ALA A 422 3.74 -7.86 25.10
C ALA A 422 4.83 -8.88 24.74
N VAL A 423 5.87 -8.47 23.98
CA VAL A 423 7.03 -9.32 23.68
C VAL A 423 7.78 -9.69 24.95
N ALA A 424 8.07 -8.71 25.83
CA ALA A 424 8.77 -8.95 27.09
C ALA A 424 7.99 -9.93 27.97
N ALA A 425 6.69 -9.72 28.14
CA ALA A 425 5.82 -10.58 28.96
C ALA A 425 5.77 -12.01 28.42
N HIS A 426 5.61 -12.16 27.10
CA HIS A 426 5.52 -13.48 26.46
C HIS A 426 6.82 -14.30 26.57
N LEU A 427 7.98 -13.62 26.54
CA LEU A 427 9.30 -14.23 26.75
C LEU A 427 9.71 -14.32 28.22
N GLU A 428 8.81 -13.99 29.17
CA GLU A 428 9.10 -13.96 30.60
C GLU A 428 10.27 -13.04 30.99
N LEU A 429 10.49 -11.98 30.19
CA LEU A 429 11.53 -10.98 30.38
C LEU A 429 10.99 -9.74 31.11
N LYS A 430 11.87 -9.05 31.81
CA LYS A 430 11.56 -7.71 32.34
C LYS A 430 11.78 -6.66 31.25
N LEU A 431 10.99 -5.61 31.23
CA LEU A 431 11.13 -4.53 30.24
C LEU A 431 12.57 -3.94 30.23
N ARG A 432 13.22 -3.87 31.39
CA ARG A 432 14.63 -3.44 31.52
C ARG A 432 15.64 -4.35 30.78
N ASP A 433 15.27 -5.57 30.45
CA ASP A 433 16.12 -6.50 29.69
C ASP A 433 15.92 -6.32 28.18
N VAL A 434 14.77 -5.76 27.73
CA VAL A 434 14.43 -5.50 26.34
C VAL A 434 14.83 -4.10 25.89
N MET A 435 14.64 -3.09 26.75
CA MET A 435 14.86 -1.68 26.38
C MET A 435 16.29 -1.36 25.90
N PRO A 436 17.38 -1.93 26.45
CA PRO A 436 18.73 -1.69 25.92
C PRO A 436 18.88 -2.09 24.45
N LEU A 437 18.21 -3.18 24.04
CA LEU A 437 18.21 -3.64 22.63
C LEU A 437 17.48 -2.65 21.73
N MET A 438 16.42 -2.03 22.23
CA MET A 438 15.70 -0.98 21.49
C MET A 438 16.59 0.27 21.37
N PHE A 439 17.27 0.71 22.44
CA PHE A 439 18.22 1.83 22.35
C PHE A 439 19.31 1.55 21.31
N ALA A 440 19.96 0.41 21.40
CA ALA A 440 21.00 0.01 20.45
C ALA A 440 20.50 0.04 19.01
N SER A 441 19.34 -0.57 18.76
CA SER A 441 18.79 -0.68 17.40
C SER A 441 18.34 0.66 16.82
N ILE A 442 17.68 1.50 17.63
CA ILE A 442 16.99 2.71 17.14
C ILE A 442 17.91 3.93 17.13
N THR A 443 18.80 4.04 18.10
CA THR A 443 19.66 5.23 18.27
C THR A 443 21.13 4.95 17.95
N GLY A 444 21.55 3.69 17.89
CA GLY A 444 22.96 3.30 17.80
C GLY A 444 23.76 3.59 19.06
N GLN A 445 23.11 3.78 20.20
CA GLN A 445 23.73 4.20 21.46
C GLN A 445 23.20 3.34 22.64
N ALA A 446 24.00 3.22 23.69
CA ALA A 446 23.55 2.53 24.92
C ALA A 446 22.47 3.32 25.69
N SER A 447 22.48 4.64 25.56
CA SER A 447 21.49 5.55 26.14
C SER A 447 21.42 6.85 25.34
N SER A 448 20.23 7.43 25.24
CA SER A 448 19.96 8.67 24.52
C SER A 448 18.70 9.34 25.09
N VAL A 449 17.96 10.08 24.29
CA VAL A 449 16.58 10.49 24.62
C VAL A 449 15.69 9.26 24.76
N SER A 450 14.47 9.43 25.26
CA SER A 450 13.52 8.30 25.35
C SER A 450 13.39 7.59 24.00
N VAL A 451 13.72 6.29 23.95
CA VAL A 451 13.69 5.52 22.71
C VAL A 451 12.26 5.35 22.18
N LEU A 452 11.25 5.31 23.07
CA LEU A 452 9.84 5.22 22.66
C LEU A 452 9.38 6.50 21.95
N ASP A 453 9.76 7.66 22.47
CA ASP A 453 9.52 8.95 21.82
C ASP A 453 10.31 9.05 20.50
N ALA A 454 11.54 8.55 20.49
CA ALA A 454 12.34 8.49 19.28
C ALA A 454 11.67 7.63 18.20
N MET A 455 11.15 6.44 18.53
CA MET A 455 10.43 5.56 17.60
C MET A 455 9.17 6.23 17.05
N GLU A 456 8.41 6.95 17.88
CA GLU A 456 7.25 7.71 17.43
C GLU A 456 7.65 8.83 16.47
N ILE A 457 8.71 9.58 16.75
CA ILE A 457 9.18 10.72 15.95
C ILE A 457 9.72 10.27 14.59
N ILE A 458 10.59 9.24 14.55
CA ILE A 458 11.17 8.75 13.29
C ILE A 458 10.18 7.97 12.43
N GLY A 459 9.09 7.51 13.04
CA GLY A 459 8.01 6.82 12.36
C GLY A 459 8.22 5.32 12.15
N PRO A 460 7.20 4.63 11.62
CA PRO A 460 7.16 3.18 11.53
C PRO A 460 8.24 2.59 10.62
N ASP A 461 8.44 3.17 9.45
CA ASP A 461 9.31 2.58 8.43
C ASP A 461 10.77 2.64 8.81
N LEU A 462 11.24 3.79 9.33
CA LEU A 462 12.63 3.93 9.75
C LEU A 462 12.91 3.11 11.01
N THR A 463 11.95 3.02 11.94
CA THR A 463 12.04 2.12 13.10
C THR A 463 12.21 0.66 12.68
N ARG A 464 11.35 0.18 11.78
CA ARG A 464 11.40 -1.20 11.25
C ARG A 464 12.70 -1.47 10.48
N PHE A 465 13.14 -0.49 9.69
CA PHE A 465 14.40 -0.57 8.94
C PHE A 465 15.59 -0.76 9.87
N ARG A 466 15.69 0.04 10.94
CA ARG A 466 16.79 -0.05 11.93
C ARG A 466 16.76 -1.35 12.73
N LEU A 467 15.58 -1.86 13.09
CA LEU A 467 15.47 -3.19 13.71
C LEU A 467 15.95 -4.30 12.78
N ARG A 468 15.63 -4.23 11.46
CA ARG A 468 16.16 -5.18 10.47
C ARG A 468 17.67 -5.05 10.32
N GLN A 469 18.20 -3.82 10.28
CA GLN A 469 19.64 -3.57 10.23
C GLN A 469 20.35 -4.20 11.45
N ALA A 470 19.78 -4.08 12.65
CA ALA A 470 20.31 -4.72 13.85
C ALA A 470 20.26 -6.25 13.75
N LEU A 471 19.17 -6.82 13.25
CA LEU A 471 19.04 -8.27 13.03
C LEU A 471 20.08 -8.77 12.02
N GLU A 472 20.29 -8.07 10.91
CA GLU A 472 21.30 -8.41 9.89
C GLU A 472 22.72 -8.36 10.47
N LEU A 473 23.05 -7.31 11.24
CA LEU A 473 24.33 -7.18 11.93
C LEU A 473 24.60 -8.39 12.86
N LEU A 474 23.56 -8.90 13.52
CA LEU A 474 23.64 -10.05 14.43
C LEU A 474 23.57 -11.41 13.71
N GLY A 475 23.70 -11.44 12.38
CA GLY A 475 23.71 -12.65 11.57
C GLY A 475 22.34 -13.17 11.13
N GLY A 476 21.27 -12.41 11.38
CA GLY A 476 19.91 -12.78 10.99
C GLY A 476 19.38 -14.00 11.74
N ALA A 477 18.28 -14.58 11.24
CA ALA A 477 17.68 -15.79 11.75
C ALA A 477 17.70 -16.90 10.69
N SER A 478 18.05 -18.12 11.08
CA SER A 478 17.94 -19.30 10.22
C SER A 478 16.48 -19.61 9.89
N LYS A 479 16.24 -20.34 8.79
CA LYS A 479 14.89 -20.78 8.42
C LYS A 479 14.18 -21.58 9.51
N LYS A 480 14.95 -22.29 10.34
CA LYS A 480 14.42 -23.08 11.47
C LYS A 480 13.98 -22.14 12.59
N GLU A 481 14.84 -21.21 12.99
CA GLU A 481 14.52 -20.19 14.02
C GLU A 481 13.29 -19.38 13.62
N VAL A 482 13.22 -18.91 12.37
CA VAL A 482 12.05 -18.16 11.87
C VAL A 482 10.76 -18.96 12.05
N LYS A 483 10.72 -20.24 11.67
CA LYS A 483 9.53 -21.10 11.83
C LYS A 483 9.14 -21.32 13.30
N GLU A 484 10.11 -21.44 14.18
CA GLU A 484 9.87 -21.56 15.63
C GLU A 484 9.31 -20.26 16.20
N TRP A 485 9.89 -19.13 15.82
CA TRP A 485 9.43 -17.81 16.27
C TRP A 485 8.09 -17.39 15.66
N GLU A 486 7.76 -17.83 14.44
CA GLU A 486 6.41 -17.63 13.86
C GLU A 486 5.32 -18.36 14.68
N LYS A 487 5.60 -19.58 15.15
CA LYS A 487 4.66 -20.28 16.03
C LYS A 487 4.48 -19.57 17.38
N LEU A 488 5.59 -19.10 17.93
CA LEU A 488 5.58 -18.32 19.17
C LEU A 488 4.79 -17.00 18.96
N TYR A 489 5.06 -16.29 17.87
CA TYR A 489 4.32 -15.06 17.52
C TYR A 489 2.81 -15.30 17.37
N ALA A 490 2.42 -16.40 16.73
CA ALA A 490 1.00 -16.76 16.60
C ALA A 490 0.30 -16.99 17.96
N SER A 491 1.03 -17.43 18.98
CA SER A 491 0.49 -17.59 20.33
C SER A 491 0.45 -16.31 21.17
N MET A 492 1.01 -15.20 20.65
CA MET A 492 0.97 -13.87 21.28
C MET A 492 -0.28 -13.06 20.86
N ALA A 493 -1.14 -13.59 20.01
CA ALA A 493 -2.32 -12.92 19.47
C ALA A 493 -3.46 -12.86 20.50
#